data_fdecb8a253ed3c1dc0ba3ec6fd2e6fee
#
_entry.id   fdecb8a253ed3c1dc0ba3ec6fd2e6fee
#
_cell.length_a   1.000
_cell.length_b   1.000
_cell.length_c   1.000
_cell.angle_alpha   90.00
_cell.angle_beta   90.00
_cell.angle_gamma   90.00
#
_symmetry.space_group_name_H-M   'P 1'
#
loop_
_entity.id
_entity.type
_entity.pdbx_description
1 polymer ?
#
loop_
_entity_poly.entity_id
_entity_poly.type
_entity_poly.pdbx_seq_one_letter_code
_entity_poly.pdbx_strand_id
1 'polypeptide(L)'
;MGPEDRKSGFPHARGSRHPLLLTHDVFFGELQSSRSADGITLSHRIAASPPDEVEIHTHVDAHFVLVTSGHYVSSARAAPNRGTTLVYNPPGTTHRDHFDQGKGSFFTISVSIERLAESTASELPTVAVHLSNESACGFARTLLMECARWNASSLLKAEALYSELLAAASHRSTPAHRSRPTWLRAAHELIQDCYAEDLRIRQIANSVGVHPTHLARVFRSFLGCTPGDLLRARRLEKTAELLLSTDISIAEIALESGYSDQAQFTKAFRQLYGTPPGSYRRLSVRHTAARRDVAF
;
A
#
# COMPACT_ATOMS: atom_id res chain seq x y z
N MET A 1 37.85 7.38 8.61
CA MET A 1 37.30 6.24 7.88
C MET A 1 35.80 6.40 7.96
N GLY A 2 35.17 6.99 6.92
CA GLY A 2 33.73 7.27 6.86
C GLY A 2 32.94 6.06 6.33
N PRO A 3 31.65 5.99 6.56
CA PRO A 3 30.82 4.86 6.12
C PRO A 3 30.63 4.91 4.60
N GLU A 4 30.92 3.78 3.97
CA GLU A 4 30.78 3.56 2.55
C GLU A 4 29.33 3.67 2.09
N ASP A 5 29.09 4.55 1.12
CA ASP A 5 27.89 4.63 0.30
C ASP A 5 27.62 3.28 -0.39
N ARG A 6 26.71 2.49 0.17
CA ARG A 6 26.14 1.35 -0.55
C ARG A 6 25.13 1.87 -1.58
N LYS A 7 25.63 2.24 -2.74
CA LYS A 7 24.83 2.37 -3.95
C LYS A 7 24.27 0.99 -4.27
N SER A 8 22.97 0.79 -4.08
CA SER A 8 22.25 -0.38 -4.56
C SER A 8 22.11 -0.32 -6.09
N GLY A 9 23.19 -0.64 -6.79
CA GLY A 9 23.17 -0.83 -8.24
C GLY A 9 22.67 -2.24 -8.53
N PHE A 10 21.51 -2.38 -9.17
CA PHE A 10 21.11 -3.64 -9.78
C PHE A 10 22.10 -4.01 -10.88
N PRO A 11 22.56 -5.27 -10.99
CA PRO A 11 23.43 -5.69 -12.07
C PRO A 11 22.66 -5.65 -13.39
N HIS A 12 23.06 -4.78 -14.31
CA HIS A 12 22.57 -4.76 -15.68
C HIS A 12 23.12 -5.98 -16.45
N ALA A 13 22.43 -7.11 -16.36
CA ALA A 13 22.71 -8.27 -17.19
C ALA A 13 21.84 -8.23 -18.46
N ARG A 14 22.35 -7.59 -19.52
CA ARG A 14 21.79 -7.77 -20.86
C ARG A 14 22.04 -9.20 -21.30
N GLY A 15 20.99 -10.02 -21.43
CA GLY A 15 21.05 -11.30 -22.14
C GLY A 15 20.74 -12.58 -21.37
N SER A 16 20.24 -12.54 -20.14
CA SER A 16 19.80 -13.76 -19.46
C SER A 16 18.46 -14.26 -20.03
N ARG A 17 18.41 -15.55 -20.43
CA ARG A 17 17.17 -16.23 -20.85
C ARG A 17 16.24 -16.57 -19.69
N HIS A 18 16.63 -16.30 -18.45
CA HIS A 18 15.87 -16.61 -17.24
C HIS A 18 15.43 -15.32 -16.55
N PRO A 19 14.22 -15.29 -15.96
CA PRO A 19 13.77 -14.16 -15.14
C PRO A 19 14.75 -13.87 -14.01
N LEU A 20 14.90 -12.59 -13.67
CA LEU A 20 15.69 -12.18 -12.52
C LEU A 20 15.06 -12.74 -11.23
N LEU A 21 15.85 -13.42 -10.40
CA LEU A 21 15.38 -13.96 -9.13
C LEU A 21 15.55 -12.89 -8.03
N LEU A 22 14.46 -12.47 -7.42
CA LEU A 22 14.43 -11.52 -6.32
C LEU A 22 14.24 -12.26 -5.00
N THR A 23 15.15 -12.02 -4.07
CA THR A 23 15.11 -12.58 -2.71
C THR A 23 14.16 -11.79 -1.81
N HIS A 24 14.09 -12.15 -0.53
CA HIS A 24 13.18 -11.56 0.45
C HIS A 24 13.25 -10.02 0.45
N ASP A 25 12.08 -9.38 0.35
CA ASP A 25 11.87 -7.92 0.34
C ASP A 25 12.68 -7.13 -0.72
N VAL A 26 13.08 -7.76 -1.82
CA VAL A 26 13.71 -7.07 -2.95
C VAL A 26 12.65 -6.72 -3.98
N PHE A 27 12.47 -5.44 -4.27
CA PHE A 27 11.49 -4.90 -5.21
C PHE A 27 12.06 -3.73 -6.01
N PHE A 28 11.54 -3.50 -7.21
CA PHE A 28 11.83 -2.32 -8.01
C PHE A 28 11.11 -1.10 -7.38
N GLY A 29 11.89 -0.24 -6.73
CA GLY A 29 11.37 0.97 -6.08
C GLY A 29 12.30 1.46 -4.98
N GLU A 30 12.29 2.77 -4.76
CA GLU A 30 13.08 3.42 -3.73
C GLU A 30 12.47 3.22 -2.35
N LEU A 31 13.21 2.59 -1.45
CA LEU A 31 12.76 2.28 -0.10
C LEU A 31 12.60 3.56 0.74
N GLN A 32 11.41 3.78 1.28
CA GLN A 32 11.10 4.90 2.16
C GLN A 32 11.12 4.51 3.64
N SER A 33 10.58 3.34 3.94
CA SER A 33 10.60 2.78 5.30
C SER A 33 10.49 1.26 5.23
N SER A 34 11.12 0.58 6.19
CA SER A 34 11.02 -0.87 6.35
C SER A 34 11.03 -1.28 7.82
N ARG A 35 10.32 -2.34 8.13
CA ARG A 35 10.31 -3.02 9.45
C ARG A 35 10.26 -4.51 9.21
N SER A 36 11.18 -5.24 9.84
CA SER A 36 11.25 -6.70 9.72
C SER A 36 11.17 -7.35 11.08
N ALA A 37 10.41 -8.40 11.17
CA ALA A 37 10.34 -9.26 12.34
C ALA A 37 9.80 -10.63 11.94
N ASP A 38 10.41 -11.68 12.47
CA ASP A 38 9.91 -13.07 12.41
C ASP A 38 9.47 -13.53 11.00
N GLY A 39 10.34 -13.32 10.01
CA GLY A 39 10.08 -13.72 8.61
C GLY A 39 9.06 -12.86 7.87
N ILE A 40 8.58 -11.76 8.47
CA ILE A 40 7.71 -10.78 7.83
C ILE A 40 8.47 -9.47 7.67
N THR A 41 8.44 -8.90 6.47
CA THR A 41 8.99 -7.57 6.20
C THR A 41 7.92 -6.66 5.62
N LEU A 42 7.74 -5.53 6.27
CA LEU A 42 6.84 -4.45 5.88
C LEU A 42 7.65 -3.33 5.24
N SER A 43 7.45 -3.02 3.97
CA SER A 43 8.22 -1.98 3.28
C SER A 43 7.33 -1.02 2.52
N HIS A 44 7.56 0.27 2.65
CA HIS A 44 6.95 1.30 1.82
C HIS A 44 7.96 1.81 0.80
N ARG A 45 7.55 1.85 -0.47
CA ARG A 45 8.41 2.18 -1.60
C ARG A 45 7.75 3.14 -2.57
N ILE A 46 8.58 3.93 -3.25
CA ILE A 46 8.18 4.78 -4.38
C ILE A 46 8.71 4.15 -5.66
N ALA A 47 7.90 4.11 -6.70
CA ALA A 47 8.33 3.63 -8.02
C ALA A 47 9.54 4.45 -8.49
N ALA A 48 10.64 3.77 -8.76
CA ALA A 48 11.91 4.39 -9.10
C ALA A 48 12.34 4.08 -10.54
N SER A 49 11.75 3.07 -11.17
CA SER A 49 12.13 2.62 -12.50
C SER A 49 11.05 2.96 -13.52
N PRO A 50 11.45 3.46 -14.71
CA PRO A 50 10.56 3.54 -15.85
C PRO A 50 9.92 2.19 -16.18
N PRO A 51 8.69 2.15 -16.73
CA PRO A 51 8.00 0.90 -17.02
C PRO A 51 8.77 -0.07 -17.93
N ASP A 52 9.55 0.45 -18.86
CA ASP A 52 10.39 -0.29 -19.82
C ASP A 52 11.67 -0.88 -19.20
N GLU A 53 12.11 -0.34 -18.08
CA GLU A 53 13.30 -0.81 -17.34
C GLU A 53 12.99 -1.88 -16.28
N VAL A 54 11.71 -2.09 -15.94
CA VAL A 54 11.33 -3.18 -15.03
C VAL A 54 11.41 -4.49 -15.79
N GLU A 55 12.37 -5.33 -15.45
CA GLU A 55 12.54 -6.65 -16.05
C GLU A 55 11.51 -7.67 -15.53
N ILE A 56 11.25 -8.72 -16.31
CA ILE A 56 10.49 -9.88 -15.82
C ILE A 56 11.33 -10.54 -14.71
N HIS A 57 10.71 -10.74 -13.55
CA HIS A 57 11.37 -11.26 -12.38
C HIS A 57 10.50 -12.28 -11.63
N THR A 58 11.15 -13.07 -10.79
CA THR A 58 10.52 -14.07 -9.93
C THR A 58 10.86 -13.76 -8.48
N HIS A 59 9.85 -13.64 -7.62
CA HIS A 59 10.08 -13.55 -6.18
C HIS A 59 10.15 -14.94 -5.55
N VAL A 60 11.15 -15.16 -4.71
CA VAL A 60 11.28 -16.41 -3.95
C VAL A 60 10.13 -16.55 -2.96
N ASP A 61 9.83 -15.48 -2.25
CA ASP A 61 8.88 -15.44 -1.14
C ASP A 61 7.48 -14.97 -1.55
N ALA A 62 6.49 -15.28 -0.71
CA ALA A 62 5.17 -14.71 -0.85
C ALA A 62 5.19 -13.21 -0.53
N HIS A 63 4.35 -12.45 -1.21
CA HIS A 63 4.20 -11.05 -0.86
C HIS A 63 2.82 -10.48 -1.23
N PHE A 64 2.39 -9.51 -0.44
CA PHE A 64 1.26 -8.66 -0.77
C PHE A 64 1.79 -7.30 -1.24
N VAL A 65 1.13 -6.73 -2.25
CA VAL A 65 1.41 -5.37 -2.75
C VAL A 65 0.15 -4.54 -2.60
N LEU A 66 0.18 -3.57 -1.70
CA LEU A 66 -0.86 -2.56 -1.56
C LEU A 66 -0.42 -1.31 -2.33
N VAL A 67 -1.13 -0.96 -3.37
CA VAL A 67 -0.90 0.28 -4.12
C VAL A 67 -1.40 1.46 -3.29
N THR A 68 -0.52 2.39 -2.99
CA THR A 68 -0.81 3.57 -2.16
C THR A 68 -0.99 4.85 -2.99
N SER A 69 -0.43 4.89 -4.21
CA SER A 69 -0.71 5.93 -5.21
C SER A 69 -0.27 5.48 -6.60
N GLY A 70 -0.81 6.13 -7.64
CA GLY A 70 -0.46 5.87 -9.03
C GLY A 70 -1.22 4.70 -9.64
N HIS A 71 -1.01 4.50 -10.94
CA HIS A 71 -1.66 3.44 -11.72
C HIS A 71 -0.72 2.23 -11.85
N TYR A 72 -1.05 1.16 -11.15
CA TYR A 72 -0.25 -0.06 -11.10
C TYR A 72 -0.73 -1.07 -12.14
N VAL A 73 0.21 -1.60 -12.91
CA VAL A 73 -0.01 -2.61 -13.94
C VAL A 73 0.78 -3.86 -13.59
N SER A 74 0.09 -4.99 -13.44
CA SER A 74 0.71 -6.28 -13.20
C SER A 74 0.51 -7.21 -14.38
N SER A 75 1.58 -7.89 -14.80
CA SER A 75 1.52 -8.92 -15.83
C SER A 75 1.00 -10.27 -15.29
N ALA A 76 1.02 -10.47 -13.98
CA ALA A 76 0.54 -11.70 -13.36
C ALA A 76 -0.99 -11.85 -13.51
N ARG A 77 -1.74 -10.75 -13.52
CA ARG A 77 -3.17 -10.72 -13.86
C ARG A 77 -3.64 -9.30 -14.15
N ALA A 78 -4.50 -9.15 -15.16
CA ALA A 78 -5.13 -7.87 -15.45
C ALA A 78 -6.03 -7.43 -14.27
N ALA A 79 -5.73 -6.26 -13.71
CA ALA A 79 -6.51 -5.68 -12.61
C ALA A 79 -7.55 -4.69 -13.13
N PRO A 80 -8.74 -4.66 -12.56
CA PRO A 80 -9.66 -3.56 -12.77
C PRO A 80 -9.20 -2.32 -11.99
N ASN A 81 -9.09 -1.20 -12.67
CA ASN A 81 -8.36 0.00 -12.32
C ASN A 81 -9.12 1.08 -11.55
N ARG A 82 -9.97 0.76 -10.59
CA ARG A 82 -10.60 1.81 -9.78
C ARG A 82 -10.64 1.41 -8.31
N GLY A 83 -9.84 2.10 -7.49
CA GLY A 83 -9.80 1.92 -6.05
C GLY A 83 -8.47 1.36 -5.55
N THR A 84 -8.39 1.10 -4.24
CA THR A 84 -7.21 0.50 -3.61
C THR A 84 -6.98 -0.89 -4.17
N THR A 85 -5.81 -1.08 -4.74
CA THR A 85 -5.36 -2.35 -5.29
C THR A 85 -4.51 -3.07 -4.26
N LEU A 86 -4.94 -4.26 -3.87
CA LEU A 86 -4.14 -5.21 -3.09
C LEU A 86 -3.95 -6.47 -3.92
N VAL A 87 -2.70 -6.82 -4.19
CA VAL A 87 -2.32 -8.03 -4.92
C VAL A 87 -1.63 -8.99 -3.98
N TYR A 88 -1.99 -10.27 -4.01
CA TYR A 88 -1.22 -11.35 -3.41
C TYR A 88 -0.48 -12.11 -4.48
N ASN A 89 0.81 -12.31 -4.28
CA ASN A 89 1.69 -13.12 -5.11
C ASN A 89 2.23 -14.27 -4.25
N PRO A 90 1.92 -15.54 -4.57
CA PRO A 90 2.50 -16.69 -3.89
C PRO A 90 4.00 -16.84 -4.19
N PRO A 91 4.74 -17.64 -3.39
CA PRO A 91 6.15 -17.93 -3.65
C PRO A 91 6.37 -18.43 -5.07
N GLY A 92 7.46 -18.01 -5.71
CA GLY A 92 7.81 -18.41 -7.07
C GLY A 92 7.00 -17.71 -8.17
N THR A 93 6.21 -16.70 -7.85
CA THR A 93 5.48 -15.91 -8.86
C THR A 93 6.44 -15.17 -9.77
N THR A 94 6.34 -15.42 -11.07
CA THR A 94 7.06 -14.70 -12.12
C THR A 94 6.15 -13.65 -12.73
N HIS A 95 6.58 -12.39 -12.71
CA HIS A 95 5.79 -11.28 -13.21
C HIS A 95 6.65 -10.09 -13.65
N ARG A 96 5.98 -9.12 -14.24
CA ARG A 96 6.51 -7.79 -14.53
C ARG A 96 5.48 -6.77 -14.09
N ASP A 97 5.75 -6.12 -12.97
CA ASP A 97 4.86 -5.14 -12.37
C ASP A 97 5.49 -3.75 -12.45
N HIS A 98 4.73 -2.79 -12.91
CA HIS A 98 5.21 -1.41 -13.05
C HIS A 98 4.08 -0.41 -12.79
N PHE A 99 4.46 0.83 -12.64
CA PHE A 99 3.52 1.95 -12.60
C PHE A 99 3.50 2.68 -13.92
N ASP A 100 2.32 3.05 -14.40
CA ASP A 100 2.19 3.90 -15.58
C ASP A 100 3.03 5.17 -15.39
N GLN A 101 3.78 5.52 -16.43
CA GLN A 101 4.71 6.66 -16.43
C GLN A 101 5.82 6.57 -15.35
N GLY A 102 6.04 5.41 -14.72
CA GLY A 102 6.99 5.22 -13.65
C GLY A 102 6.66 5.98 -12.36
N LYS A 103 5.41 6.41 -12.18
CA LYS A 103 4.98 7.23 -11.04
C LYS A 103 3.98 6.48 -10.18
N GLY A 104 4.33 6.28 -8.92
CA GLY A 104 3.45 5.61 -7.96
C GLY A 104 4.16 5.29 -6.66
N SER A 105 3.41 4.77 -5.73
CA SER A 105 3.95 4.23 -4.49
C SER A 105 3.18 2.99 -4.06
N PHE A 106 3.86 2.13 -3.32
CA PHE A 106 3.31 0.87 -2.89
C PHE A 106 3.90 0.43 -1.55
N PHE A 107 3.12 -0.34 -0.84
CA PHE A 107 3.51 -0.98 0.40
C PHE A 107 3.52 -2.50 0.19
N THR A 108 4.64 -3.13 0.58
CA THR A 108 4.81 -4.58 0.48
C THR A 108 4.76 -5.21 1.86
N ILE A 109 4.17 -6.39 1.93
CA ILE A 109 4.22 -7.29 3.06
C ILE A 109 4.84 -8.57 2.53
N SER A 110 6.15 -8.70 2.71
CA SER A 110 6.93 -9.88 2.29
C SER A 110 6.93 -10.91 3.40
N VAL A 111 6.69 -12.17 3.04
CA VAL A 111 6.57 -13.28 4.00
C VAL A 111 7.48 -14.40 3.54
N SER A 112 8.46 -14.77 4.38
CA SER A 112 9.36 -15.87 4.06
C SER A 112 8.61 -17.19 3.90
N ILE A 113 9.19 -18.11 3.12
CA ILE A 113 8.59 -19.43 2.88
C ILE A 113 8.38 -20.17 4.20
N GLU A 114 9.33 -20.09 5.13
CA GLU A 114 9.28 -20.72 6.44
C GLU A 114 8.10 -20.17 7.25
N ARG A 115 8.00 -18.85 7.32
CA ARG A 115 6.90 -18.17 8.05
C ARG A 115 5.53 -18.46 7.43
N LEU A 116 5.47 -18.54 6.11
CA LEU A 116 4.24 -18.89 5.41
C LEU A 116 3.82 -20.33 5.70
N ALA A 117 4.77 -21.27 5.77
CA ALA A 117 4.52 -22.67 6.08
C ALA A 117 4.03 -22.90 7.54
N GLU A 118 4.46 -22.07 8.47
CA GLU A 118 3.98 -22.08 9.86
C GLU A 118 2.55 -21.53 10.01
N SER A 119 2.10 -20.76 9.03
CA SER A 119 0.76 -20.22 9.05
C SER A 119 -0.27 -21.33 8.83
N THR A 120 -1.29 -21.36 9.68
CA THR A 120 -2.43 -22.29 9.54
C THR A 120 -3.35 -21.98 8.36
N ALA A 121 -3.03 -20.95 7.59
CA ALA A 121 -3.77 -20.54 6.40
C ALA A 121 -3.52 -21.50 5.23
N SER A 122 -4.02 -22.72 5.34
CA SER A 122 -3.80 -23.83 4.37
C SER A 122 -4.46 -23.65 3.00
N GLU A 123 -5.06 -22.50 2.71
CA GLU A 123 -5.83 -22.24 1.49
C GLU A 123 -5.57 -20.88 0.85
N LEU A 124 -4.36 -20.36 0.96
CA LEU A 124 -3.99 -19.19 0.18
C LEU A 124 -3.99 -19.52 -1.31
N PRO A 125 -4.31 -18.55 -2.19
CA PRO A 125 -4.24 -18.75 -3.64
C PRO A 125 -2.86 -19.24 -4.08
N THR A 126 -2.82 -20.22 -4.96
CA THR A 126 -1.57 -20.76 -5.55
C THR A 126 -1.11 -19.98 -6.78
N VAL A 127 -1.88 -18.99 -7.21
CA VAL A 127 -1.58 -18.07 -8.30
C VAL A 127 -1.77 -16.64 -7.84
N ALA A 128 -1.12 -15.69 -8.51
CA ALA A 128 -1.29 -14.29 -8.24
C ALA A 128 -2.76 -13.85 -8.37
N VAL A 129 -3.28 -13.14 -7.37
CA VAL A 129 -4.66 -12.69 -7.34
C VAL A 129 -4.81 -11.26 -6.84
N HIS A 130 -5.80 -10.58 -7.40
CA HIS A 130 -6.33 -9.36 -6.84
C HIS A 130 -7.27 -9.65 -5.68
N LEU A 131 -6.97 -9.08 -4.53
CA LEU A 131 -7.82 -9.15 -3.36
C LEU A 131 -8.74 -7.92 -3.35
N SER A 132 -9.95 -8.09 -3.85
CA SER A 132 -11.01 -7.07 -3.80
C SER A 132 -11.76 -7.05 -2.46
N ASN A 133 -11.36 -7.90 -1.53
CA ASN A 133 -11.94 -7.98 -0.19
C ASN A 133 -11.54 -6.74 0.62
N GLU A 134 -12.53 -5.94 1.01
CA GLU A 134 -12.31 -4.72 1.79
C GLU A 134 -11.63 -4.97 3.13
N SER A 135 -11.84 -6.15 3.75
CA SER A 135 -11.17 -6.52 4.99
C SER A 135 -9.67 -6.71 4.76
N ALA A 136 -9.27 -7.45 3.73
CA ALA A 136 -7.85 -7.64 3.39
C ALA A 136 -7.18 -6.29 3.09
N CYS A 137 -7.82 -5.43 2.30
CA CYS A 137 -7.33 -4.08 2.04
C CYS A 137 -7.22 -3.24 3.32
N GLY A 138 -8.19 -3.36 4.23
CA GLY A 138 -8.20 -2.69 5.53
C GLY A 138 -7.04 -3.13 6.42
N PHE A 139 -6.78 -4.42 6.53
CA PHE A 139 -5.66 -4.96 7.32
C PHE A 139 -4.32 -4.53 6.71
N ALA A 140 -4.16 -4.60 5.39
CA ALA A 140 -2.93 -4.14 4.72
C ALA A 140 -2.67 -2.64 4.94
N ARG A 141 -3.71 -1.79 4.88
CA ARG A 141 -3.59 -0.36 5.22
C ARG A 141 -3.21 -0.14 6.67
N THR A 142 -3.78 -0.91 7.58
CA THR A 142 -3.47 -0.78 9.01
C THR A 142 -2.02 -1.18 9.28
N LEU A 143 -1.50 -2.21 8.60
CA LEU A 143 -0.08 -2.59 8.63
C LEU A 143 0.82 -1.47 8.10
N LEU A 144 0.44 -0.80 7.01
CA LEU A 144 1.16 0.38 6.52
C LEU A 144 1.22 1.49 7.58
N MET A 145 0.09 1.79 8.23
CA MET A 145 0.03 2.82 9.28
C MET A 145 0.85 2.43 10.51
N GLU A 146 0.85 1.16 10.90
CA GLU A 146 1.66 0.65 12.00
C GLU A 146 3.16 0.69 11.66
N CYS A 147 3.54 0.32 10.43
CA CYS A 147 4.92 0.42 9.93
C CYS A 147 5.45 1.86 10.04
N ALA A 148 4.63 2.84 9.68
CA ALA A 148 4.99 4.26 9.74
C ALA A 148 5.10 4.82 11.18
N ARG A 149 4.43 4.20 12.15
CA ARG A 149 4.37 4.65 13.56
C ARG A 149 5.04 3.68 14.54
N TRP A 150 5.95 2.86 14.05
CA TRP A 150 6.53 1.73 14.77
C TRP A 150 7.00 2.08 16.19
N ASN A 151 6.55 1.29 17.15
CA ASN A 151 6.88 1.42 18.57
C ASN A 151 6.97 0.02 19.24
N ALA A 152 7.19 -0.03 20.54
CA ALA A 152 7.38 -1.29 21.28
C ALA A 152 6.20 -2.28 21.18
N SER A 153 4.97 -1.81 20.98
CA SER A 153 3.79 -2.68 20.83
C SER A 153 3.49 -3.06 19.38
N SER A 154 4.22 -2.50 18.42
CA SER A 154 3.92 -2.65 16.99
C SER A 154 4.17 -4.06 16.49
N LEU A 155 5.12 -4.79 17.06
CA LEU A 155 5.37 -6.18 16.68
C LEU A 155 4.13 -7.06 16.88
N LEU A 156 3.57 -7.05 18.08
CA LEU A 156 2.38 -7.87 18.41
C LEU A 156 1.17 -7.46 17.56
N LYS A 157 1.01 -6.16 17.30
CA LYS A 157 -0.07 -5.67 16.43
C LYS A 157 0.13 -6.10 14.97
N ALA A 158 1.37 -6.04 14.48
CA ALA A 158 1.68 -6.45 13.12
C ALA A 158 1.43 -7.95 12.91
N GLU A 159 1.78 -8.79 13.88
CA GLU A 159 1.48 -10.22 13.89
C GLU A 159 -0.04 -10.49 13.86
N ALA A 160 -0.79 -9.81 14.70
CA ALA A 160 -2.26 -9.97 14.72
C ALA A 160 -2.88 -9.51 13.39
N LEU A 161 -2.46 -8.35 12.85
CA LEU A 161 -2.95 -7.83 11.57
C LEU A 161 -2.55 -8.71 10.37
N TYR A 162 -1.35 -9.28 10.40
CA TYR A 162 -0.89 -10.23 9.40
C TYR A 162 -1.75 -11.51 9.42
N SER A 163 -2.03 -12.07 10.57
CA SER A 163 -2.90 -13.24 10.72
C SER A 163 -4.31 -12.98 10.18
N GLU A 164 -4.89 -11.81 10.48
CA GLU A 164 -6.18 -11.38 9.94
C GLU A 164 -6.14 -11.16 8.42
N LEU A 165 -5.03 -10.62 7.89
CA LEU A 165 -4.82 -10.45 6.45
C LEU A 165 -4.78 -11.80 5.73
N LEU A 166 -4.05 -12.79 6.28
CA LEU A 166 -4.01 -14.14 5.73
C LEU A 166 -5.38 -14.80 5.74
N ALA A 167 -6.12 -14.69 6.85
CA ALA A 167 -7.47 -15.21 6.96
C ALA A 167 -8.43 -14.57 5.95
N ALA A 168 -8.29 -13.27 5.70
CA ALA A 168 -9.08 -12.56 4.71
C ALA A 168 -8.66 -12.87 3.25
N ALA A 169 -7.40 -13.22 3.02
CA ALA A 169 -6.87 -13.58 1.71
C ALA A 169 -7.15 -15.05 1.33
N SER A 170 -7.31 -15.93 2.31
CA SER A 170 -7.67 -17.33 2.08
C SER A 170 -9.12 -17.44 1.60
N HIS A 171 -9.40 -18.39 0.71
CA HIS A 171 -10.75 -18.64 0.19
C HIS A 171 -11.72 -19.21 1.25
N ARG A 172 -11.24 -19.58 2.42
CA ARG A 172 -12.07 -19.80 3.60
C ARG A 172 -12.50 -18.47 4.19
N SER A 173 -13.40 -17.78 3.51
CA SER A 173 -14.42 -17.06 4.24
C SER A 173 -15.17 -18.08 5.07
N THR A 174 -14.62 -18.47 6.22
CA THR A 174 -15.50 -18.99 7.26
C THR A 174 -16.56 -17.91 7.44
N PRO A 175 -17.83 -18.22 7.27
CA PRO A 175 -18.86 -17.32 7.74
C PRO A 175 -18.69 -17.29 9.26
N ALA A 176 -17.83 -16.43 9.77
CA ALA A 176 -18.03 -15.95 11.10
C ALA A 176 -19.45 -15.39 11.08
N HIS A 177 -20.36 -16.00 11.79
CA HIS A 177 -21.79 -15.77 11.89
C HIS A 177 -22.19 -14.34 12.34
N ARG A 178 -21.62 -13.33 11.65
CA ARG A 178 -22.13 -11.96 11.69
C ARG A 178 -22.31 -11.55 10.25
N SER A 179 -23.55 -11.60 9.79
CA SER A 179 -23.91 -10.99 8.53
C SER A 179 -23.38 -9.55 8.53
N ARG A 180 -22.60 -9.24 7.51
CA ARG A 180 -22.07 -7.88 7.32
C ARG A 180 -23.27 -6.91 7.31
N PRO A 181 -23.31 -5.91 8.19
CA PRO A 181 -24.42 -4.96 8.21
C PRO A 181 -24.55 -4.27 6.85
N THR A 182 -25.77 -4.21 6.32
CA THR A 182 -26.03 -3.61 5.00
C THR A 182 -25.57 -2.15 4.90
N TRP A 183 -25.66 -1.41 6.01
CA TRP A 183 -25.25 -0.03 6.10
C TRP A 183 -23.71 0.15 6.05
N LEU A 184 -22.91 -0.90 6.34
CA LEU A 184 -21.44 -0.77 6.35
C LEU A 184 -20.89 -0.44 4.96
N ARG A 185 -21.50 -0.99 3.92
CA ARG A 185 -21.14 -0.67 2.54
C ARG A 185 -21.42 0.80 2.22
N ALA A 186 -22.59 1.30 2.56
CA ALA A 186 -22.95 2.70 2.33
C ALA A 186 -22.02 3.67 3.09
N ALA A 187 -21.67 3.35 4.34
CA ALA A 187 -20.70 4.15 5.10
C ALA A 187 -19.30 4.14 4.48
N HIS A 188 -18.88 3.00 3.93
CA HIS A 188 -17.61 2.88 3.22
C HIS A 188 -17.61 3.68 1.92
N GLU A 189 -18.64 3.52 1.07
CA GLU A 189 -18.83 4.26 -0.17
C GLU A 189 -18.85 5.79 0.08
N LEU A 190 -19.57 6.24 1.11
CA LEU A 190 -19.58 7.66 1.49
C LEU A 190 -18.17 8.21 1.78
N ILE A 191 -17.32 7.45 2.47
CA ILE A 191 -15.93 7.85 2.71
C ILE A 191 -15.15 7.88 1.41
N GLN A 192 -15.36 6.91 0.51
CA GLN A 192 -14.66 6.83 -0.78
C GLN A 192 -15.01 7.99 -1.70
N ASP A 193 -16.25 8.47 -1.66
CA ASP A 193 -16.76 9.50 -2.58
C ASP A 193 -16.55 10.92 -2.04
N CYS A 194 -16.69 11.09 -0.71
CA CYS A 194 -16.69 12.40 -0.05
C CYS A 194 -15.45 12.68 0.81
N TYR A 195 -14.35 11.96 0.62
CA TYR A 195 -13.15 12.13 1.46
C TYR A 195 -12.57 13.56 1.42
N ALA A 196 -12.72 14.29 0.33
CA ALA A 196 -12.22 15.66 0.17
C ALA A 196 -13.08 16.72 0.88
N GLU A 197 -14.32 16.40 1.21
CA GLU A 197 -15.23 17.29 1.93
C GLU A 197 -14.90 17.35 3.43
N ASP A 198 -15.48 18.31 4.17
CA ASP A 198 -15.40 18.37 5.66
C ASP A 198 -16.24 17.22 6.27
N LEU A 199 -15.90 16.00 5.88
CA LEU A 199 -16.61 14.81 6.33
C LEU A 199 -16.16 14.41 7.73
N ARG A 200 -17.10 14.41 8.69
CA ARG A 200 -16.84 14.03 10.09
C ARG A 200 -17.45 12.66 10.39
N ILE A 201 -16.82 11.93 11.29
CA ILE A 201 -17.26 10.58 11.69
C ILE A 201 -18.73 10.58 12.18
N ARG A 202 -19.17 11.65 12.84
CA ARG A 202 -20.57 11.80 13.27
C ARG A 202 -21.53 11.89 12.08
N GLN A 203 -21.14 12.58 11.02
CA GLN A 203 -21.95 12.69 9.80
C GLN A 203 -22.06 11.33 9.10
N ILE A 204 -20.96 10.58 8.99
CA ILE A 204 -20.97 9.21 8.45
C ILE A 204 -21.89 8.31 9.28
N ALA A 205 -21.80 8.37 10.60
CA ALA A 205 -22.66 7.57 11.49
C ALA A 205 -24.14 7.93 11.33
N ASN A 206 -24.46 9.21 11.25
CA ASN A 206 -25.83 9.70 11.07
C ASN A 206 -26.41 9.29 9.71
N SER A 207 -25.62 9.37 8.62
CA SER A 207 -26.10 9.02 7.28
C SER A 207 -26.52 7.56 7.15
N VAL A 208 -25.97 6.69 7.99
CA VAL A 208 -26.28 5.25 7.99
C VAL A 208 -27.08 4.83 9.24
N GLY A 209 -27.55 5.81 10.03
CA GLY A 209 -28.47 5.57 11.16
C GLY A 209 -27.85 4.82 12.35
N VAL A 210 -26.56 4.99 12.61
CA VAL A 210 -25.89 4.30 13.72
C VAL A 210 -25.14 5.27 14.65
N HIS A 211 -24.86 4.83 15.87
CA HIS A 211 -24.03 5.62 16.77
C HIS A 211 -22.53 5.57 16.36
N PRO A 212 -21.76 6.67 16.48
CA PRO A 212 -20.33 6.71 16.09
C PRO A 212 -19.46 5.62 16.69
N THR A 213 -19.67 5.25 17.95
CA THR A 213 -18.96 4.12 18.61
C THR A 213 -19.29 2.78 17.97
N HIS A 214 -20.55 2.56 17.58
CA HIS A 214 -20.97 1.35 16.89
C HIS A 214 -20.35 1.30 15.48
N LEU A 215 -20.38 2.41 14.73
CA LEU A 215 -19.71 2.56 13.45
C LEU A 215 -18.23 2.17 13.58
N ALA A 216 -17.48 2.75 14.53
CA ALA A 216 -16.05 2.49 14.72
C ALA A 216 -15.77 1.00 15.09
N ARG A 217 -16.61 0.39 15.93
CA ARG A 217 -16.48 -1.01 16.31
C ARG A 217 -16.70 -1.94 15.12
N VAL A 218 -17.72 -1.68 14.32
CA VAL A 218 -18.04 -2.50 13.15
C VAL A 218 -16.98 -2.32 12.06
N PHE A 219 -16.51 -1.09 11.81
CA PHE A 219 -15.39 -0.85 10.90
C PHE A 219 -14.15 -1.65 11.30
N ARG A 220 -13.74 -1.61 12.57
CA ARG A 220 -12.60 -2.43 13.04
C ARG A 220 -12.84 -3.92 12.84
N SER A 221 -14.05 -4.40 13.13
CA SER A 221 -14.39 -5.83 13.02
C SER A 221 -14.41 -6.35 11.58
N PHE A 222 -14.86 -5.53 10.62
CA PHE A 222 -15.06 -5.97 9.24
C PHE A 222 -14.05 -5.41 8.25
N LEU A 223 -13.41 -4.28 8.57
CA LEU A 223 -12.49 -3.57 7.67
C LEU A 223 -11.09 -3.40 8.27
N GLY A 224 -10.84 -3.90 9.48
CA GLY A 224 -9.55 -3.83 10.15
C GLY A 224 -9.10 -2.44 10.60
N CYS A 225 -9.86 -1.38 10.31
CA CYS A 225 -9.51 0.02 10.60
C CYS A 225 -10.71 0.80 11.14
N THR A 226 -10.50 2.00 11.68
CA THR A 226 -11.61 2.91 12.00
C THR A 226 -12.05 3.70 10.77
N PRO A 227 -13.29 4.27 10.78
CA PRO A 227 -13.72 5.19 9.72
C PRO A 227 -12.78 6.40 9.56
N GLY A 228 -12.22 6.89 10.68
CA GLY A 228 -11.26 8.00 10.66
C GLY A 228 -9.91 7.61 10.04
N ASP A 229 -9.46 6.39 10.28
CA ASP A 229 -8.22 5.88 9.64
C ASP A 229 -8.42 5.70 8.14
N LEU A 230 -9.58 5.17 7.73
CA LEU A 230 -9.91 5.02 6.31
C LEU A 230 -9.99 6.39 5.61
N LEU A 231 -10.70 7.35 6.20
CA LEU A 231 -10.81 8.72 5.67
C LEU A 231 -9.44 9.39 5.52
N ARG A 232 -8.59 9.25 6.55
CA ARG A 232 -7.22 9.78 6.52
C ARG A 232 -6.38 9.11 5.44
N ALA A 233 -6.47 7.79 5.30
CA ALA A 233 -5.75 7.04 4.28
C ALA A 233 -6.15 7.52 2.87
N ARG A 234 -7.46 7.65 2.59
CA ARG A 234 -7.95 8.14 1.30
C ARG A 234 -7.47 9.56 0.96
N ARG A 235 -7.49 10.46 1.95
CA ARG A 235 -6.93 11.81 1.76
C ARG A 235 -5.45 11.77 1.42
N LEU A 236 -4.67 10.96 2.11
CA LEU A 236 -3.23 10.83 1.88
C LEU A 236 -2.91 10.14 0.54
N GLU A 237 -3.67 9.13 0.15
CA GLU A 237 -3.56 8.51 -1.18
C GLU A 237 -3.76 9.56 -2.29
N LYS A 238 -4.82 10.38 -2.18
CA LYS A 238 -5.08 11.45 -3.16
C LYS A 238 -3.99 12.51 -3.18
N THR A 239 -3.50 12.94 -2.01
CA THR A 239 -2.38 13.89 -1.95
C THR A 239 -1.11 13.33 -2.59
N ALA A 240 -0.80 12.05 -2.38
CA ALA A 240 0.36 11.41 -3.01
C ALA A 240 0.22 11.38 -4.54
N GLU A 241 -0.96 11.07 -5.05
CA GLU A 241 -1.28 11.11 -6.48
C GLU A 241 -1.07 12.53 -7.06
N LEU A 242 -1.66 13.56 -6.43
CA LEU A 242 -1.53 14.96 -6.86
C LEU A 242 -0.09 15.46 -6.82
N LEU A 243 0.67 15.08 -5.79
CA LEU A 243 2.10 15.44 -5.69
C LEU A 243 2.93 14.87 -6.84
N LEU A 244 2.57 13.69 -7.36
CA LEU A 244 3.29 13.02 -8.45
C LEU A 244 2.82 13.47 -9.84
N SER A 245 1.56 13.92 -9.96
CA SER A 245 0.90 14.17 -11.25
C SER A 245 0.72 15.64 -11.59
N THR A 246 0.88 16.56 -10.63
CA THR A 246 0.62 18.00 -10.81
C THR A 246 1.70 18.88 -10.20
N ASP A 247 1.76 20.13 -10.67
CA ASP A 247 2.65 21.17 -10.14
C ASP A 247 1.93 22.15 -9.21
N ILE A 248 0.65 21.90 -8.87
CA ILE A 248 -0.09 22.77 -7.93
C ILE A 248 0.59 22.83 -6.57
N SER A 249 0.39 23.91 -5.84
CA SER A 249 1.10 24.15 -4.57
C SER A 249 0.74 23.09 -3.52
N ILE A 250 1.66 22.82 -2.60
CA ILE A 250 1.43 21.87 -1.50
C ILE A 250 0.26 22.33 -0.61
N ALA A 251 0.05 23.65 -0.49
CA ALA A 251 -1.08 24.22 0.23
C ALA A 251 -2.41 23.91 -0.46
N GLU A 252 -2.48 24.07 -1.78
CA GLU A 252 -3.66 23.72 -2.58
C GLU A 252 -3.97 22.22 -2.50
N ILE A 253 -2.96 21.36 -2.66
CA ILE A 253 -3.13 19.90 -2.47
C ILE A 253 -3.72 19.59 -1.09
N ALA A 254 -3.23 20.24 -0.04
CA ALA A 254 -3.76 20.03 1.31
C ALA A 254 -5.26 20.36 1.38
N LEU A 255 -5.66 21.50 0.86
CA LEU A 255 -7.07 21.94 0.87
C LEU A 255 -7.96 21.04 0.00
N GLU A 256 -7.56 20.73 -1.23
CA GLU A 256 -8.30 19.86 -2.14
C GLU A 256 -8.49 18.43 -1.59
N SER A 257 -7.59 18.00 -0.71
CA SER A 257 -7.65 16.69 -0.07
C SER A 257 -8.33 16.70 1.31
N GLY A 258 -8.98 17.81 1.68
CA GLY A 258 -9.78 17.95 2.89
C GLY A 258 -8.98 18.14 4.18
N TYR A 259 -7.76 18.68 4.10
CA TYR A 259 -7.00 19.15 5.27
C TYR A 259 -7.31 20.61 5.52
N SER A 260 -7.36 21.02 6.80
CA SER A 260 -7.60 22.41 7.20
C SER A 260 -6.46 23.36 6.84
N ASP A 261 -5.23 22.83 6.82
CA ASP A 261 -4.01 23.58 6.53
C ASP A 261 -2.85 22.65 6.08
N GLN A 262 -1.84 23.30 5.48
CA GLN A 262 -0.64 22.63 4.99
C GLN A 262 0.19 21.98 6.10
N ALA A 263 0.19 22.52 7.32
CA ALA A 263 1.02 22.02 8.43
C ALA A 263 0.45 20.68 8.92
N GLN A 264 -0.88 20.60 9.09
CA GLN A 264 -1.58 19.38 9.46
C GLN A 264 -1.36 18.30 8.39
N PHE A 265 -1.52 18.65 7.11
CA PHE A 265 -1.24 17.77 5.99
C PHE A 265 0.20 17.27 6.01
N THR A 266 1.19 18.17 6.07
CA THR A 266 2.62 17.82 6.06
C THR A 266 2.98 16.84 7.17
N LYS A 267 2.43 17.06 8.38
CA LYS A 267 2.63 16.15 9.52
C LYS A 267 2.03 14.76 9.24
N ALA A 268 0.78 14.69 8.79
CA ALA A 268 0.11 13.44 8.48
C ALA A 268 0.80 12.69 7.34
N PHE A 269 1.18 13.40 6.28
CA PHE A 269 1.88 12.85 5.13
C PHE A 269 3.25 12.28 5.52
N ARG A 270 4.06 13.04 6.27
CA ARG A 270 5.35 12.57 6.76
C ARG A 270 5.22 11.35 7.69
N GLN A 271 4.17 11.28 8.51
CA GLN A 271 3.91 10.13 9.37
C GLN A 271 3.64 8.85 8.57
N LEU A 272 2.97 8.95 7.42
CA LEU A 272 2.63 7.80 6.58
C LEU A 272 3.75 7.46 5.59
N TYR A 273 4.25 8.47 4.88
CA TYR A 273 5.20 8.29 3.78
C TYR A 273 6.68 8.44 4.18
N GLY A 274 6.97 8.69 5.46
CA GLY A 274 8.34 8.82 5.97
C GLY A 274 9.06 10.12 5.55
N THR A 275 8.57 10.80 4.52
CA THR A 275 9.18 12.00 3.92
C THR A 275 8.18 13.15 3.79
N PRO A 276 8.62 14.41 3.86
CA PRO A 276 7.73 15.55 3.62
C PRO A 276 7.19 15.60 2.19
N PRO A 277 5.98 16.20 1.95
CA PRO A 277 5.36 16.25 0.63
C PRO A 277 6.25 16.87 -0.45
N GLY A 278 7.00 17.94 -0.12
CA GLY A 278 7.92 18.57 -1.07
C GLY A 278 9.09 17.69 -1.48
N SER A 279 9.59 16.86 -0.58
CA SER A 279 10.63 15.87 -0.91
C SER A 279 10.04 14.72 -1.75
N TYR A 280 8.85 14.27 -1.41
CA TYR A 280 8.11 13.25 -2.16
C TYR A 280 7.88 13.67 -3.62
N ARG A 281 7.46 14.92 -3.87
CA ARG A 281 7.34 15.50 -5.21
C ARG A 281 8.65 15.49 -5.98
N ARG A 282 9.78 15.86 -5.33
CA ARG A 282 11.09 15.90 -5.98
C ARG A 282 11.60 14.54 -6.43
N LEU A 283 11.20 13.47 -5.78
CA LEU A 283 11.53 12.10 -6.21
C LEU A 283 10.94 11.81 -7.59
N SER A 284 9.73 12.30 -7.88
CA SER A 284 9.11 12.12 -9.20
C SER A 284 9.78 12.95 -10.30
N VAL A 285 10.28 14.15 -9.98
CA VAL A 285 10.90 15.07 -10.97
C VAL A 285 12.29 14.58 -11.38
N ARG A 286 13.08 14.00 -10.48
CA ARG A 286 14.41 13.47 -10.81
C ARG A 286 14.35 12.37 -11.89
N HIS A 287 13.30 11.57 -11.92
CA HIS A 287 13.09 10.55 -12.95
C HIS A 287 12.72 11.13 -14.31
N THR A 288 12.10 12.31 -14.35
CA THR A 288 11.72 12.99 -15.60
C THR A 288 12.91 13.74 -16.20
N ALA A 289 13.83 14.28 -15.38
CA ALA A 289 15.02 14.99 -15.83
C ALA A 289 16.08 14.02 -16.40
N ALA A 290 16.31 12.87 -15.78
CA ALA A 290 17.25 11.85 -16.26
C ALA A 290 16.89 11.31 -17.67
N ARG A 291 15.62 11.42 -18.09
CA ARG A 291 15.17 11.04 -19.45
C ARG A 291 15.51 12.07 -20.51
N ARG A 292 15.69 13.35 -20.16
CA ARG A 292 16.04 14.40 -21.14
C ARG A 292 17.52 14.39 -21.49
N ASP A 293 18.37 13.91 -20.58
CA ASP A 293 19.83 13.90 -20.80
C ASP A 293 20.35 12.64 -21.52
N VAL A 294 19.49 11.66 -21.80
CA VAL A 294 19.82 10.42 -22.54
C VAL A 294 19.33 10.45 -23.99
N ALA A 295 18.62 11.51 -24.40
CA ALA A 295 18.03 11.66 -25.73
C ALA A 295 18.81 12.63 -26.65
N PHE A 296 20.14 12.70 -26.49
CA PHE A 296 21.06 13.35 -27.44
C PHE A 296 22.20 12.43 -27.81
#